data_e61f32df6a0e676ffe7b0b948a580b70
#
_entry.id   e61f32df6a0e676ffe7b0b948a580b70
#
_cell.length_a   1.000
_cell.length_b   1.000
_cell.length_c   1.000
_cell.angle_alpha   90.00
_cell.angle_beta   90.00
_cell.angle_gamma   90.00
#
_symmetry.space_group_name_H-M   'P 1'
#
loop_
_entity.id
_entity.type
_entity.pdbx_description
1 polymer ?
#
loop_
_entity_poly.entity_id
_entity_poly.type
_entity_poly.pdbx_seq_one_letter_code
_entity_poly.pdbx_strand_id
1 'polypeptide(L)'
;MKRVLVIGATGQIGRPTVRALAEDGWEVLAASRGGGRDAGWPEGVRPVRLDREDDGGLASAVGDGCELVVDLVAYEARHARQLTALAGRVGAAVVVSSVTVYEDDRGRSFDTQDSPDGFPRYPVPLTEEQPTVAPGEASYSTGKVALERELLAAGDRLPTTLLRPAAVHGPYSPLPRELYFVKRNLDGRRRRVLAHRGESRFHPSGAGTIAELVRLAAARPGSRVLNACDPEAPTVAEIGAAVDAAMGVETDTVLLDGAPPSPSVGRTPWSTQWPLVCDMSAAARELGYVPGAPYAESVRASVDWLVERLTGRDWREEFPLLARAYPELFDYAAEDAWFRA
;
A
#
# COMPACT_ATOMS: atom_id res chain seq x y z
N MET A 1 -21.33 6.92 21.65
CA MET A 1 -20.81 6.87 20.26
C MET A 1 -19.55 6.05 20.30
N LYS A 2 -19.32 5.15 19.34
CA LYS A 2 -18.08 4.35 19.31
C LYS A 2 -16.92 5.25 18.87
N ARG A 3 -15.82 5.19 19.62
CA ARG A 3 -14.62 6.01 19.38
C ARG A 3 -13.53 5.18 18.70
N VAL A 4 -12.86 5.76 17.70
CA VAL A 4 -11.72 5.14 17.01
C VAL A 4 -10.54 6.12 16.97
N LEU A 5 -9.33 5.62 17.25
CA LEU A 5 -8.08 6.33 17.00
C LEU A 5 -7.46 5.82 15.70
N VAL A 6 -7.29 6.67 14.71
CA VAL A 6 -6.63 6.36 13.43
C VAL A 6 -5.24 6.97 13.41
N ILE A 7 -4.19 6.15 13.46
CA ILE A 7 -2.78 6.55 13.44
C ILE A 7 -2.29 6.55 12.00
N GLY A 8 -1.67 7.65 11.54
CA GLY A 8 -1.31 7.85 10.14
C GLY A 8 -2.45 8.46 9.30
N ALA A 9 -3.39 9.14 9.96
CA ALA A 9 -4.62 9.67 9.40
C ALA A 9 -4.46 10.58 8.17
N THR A 10 -3.35 11.33 8.06
CA THR A 10 -3.07 12.23 6.93
C THR A 10 -2.36 11.56 5.75
N GLY A 11 -2.01 10.27 5.90
CA GLY A 11 -1.35 9.48 4.85
C GLY A 11 -2.31 9.01 3.76
N GLN A 12 -1.75 8.33 2.76
CA GLN A 12 -2.47 7.78 1.60
C GLN A 12 -3.66 6.89 2.01
N ILE A 13 -3.44 5.92 2.90
CA ILE A 13 -4.48 5.02 3.41
C ILE A 13 -5.34 5.72 4.47
N GLY A 14 -4.73 6.60 5.28
CA GLY A 14 -5.40 7.24 6.41
C GLY A 14 -6.56 8.15 6.00
N ARG A 15 -6.41 8.93 4.94
CA ARG A 15 -7.44 9.87 4.46
C ARG A 15 -8.77 9.19 4.13
N PRO A 16 -8.82 8.17 3.26
CA PRO A 16 -10.06 7.44 3.00
C PRO A 16 -10.54 6.64 4.21
N THR A 17 -9.65 6.12 5.05
CA THR A 17 -10.02 5.40 6.29
C THR A 17 -10.76 6.31 7.28
N VAL A 18 -10.25 7.52 7.54
CA VAL A 18 -10.90 8.50 8.41
C VAL A 18 -12.29 8.85 7.89
N ARG A 19 -12.41 9.08 6.57
CA ARG A 19 -13.70 9.39 5.95
C ARG A 19 -14.68 8.23 6.11
N ALA A 20 -14.29 7.00 5.74
CA ALA A 20 -15.15 5.83 5.80
C ALA A 20 -15.67 5.55 7.22
N LEU A 21 -14.81 5.66 8.23
CA LEU A 21 -15.21 5.48 9.64
C LEU A 21 -16.12 6.60 10.15
N ALA A 22 -15.86 7.86 9.77
CA ALA A 22 -16.70 8.98 10.16
C ALA A 22 -18.09 8.88 9.51
N GLU A 23 -18.18 8.52 8.24
CA GLU A 23 -19.45 8.27 7.52
C GLU A 23 -20.23 7.09 8.11
N ASP A 24 -19.52 6.10 8.68
CA ASP A 24 -20.09 4.94 9.40
C ASP A 24 -20.49 5.26 10.86
N GLY A 25 -20.40 6.54 11.26
CA GLY A 25 -20.88 7.06 12.55
C GLY A 25 -19.89 6.94 13.71
N TRP A 26 -18.61 6.71 13.47
CA TRP A 26 -17.60 6.69 14.50
C TRP A 26 -17.18 8.10 14.94
N GLU A 27 -16.90 8.31 16.23
CA GLU A 27 -16.13 9.45 16.72
C GLU A 27 -14.65 9.20 16.37
N VAL A 28 -14.13 9.88 15.34
CA VAL A 28 -12.79 9.64 14.83
C VAL A 28 -11.77 10.61 15.44
N LEU A 29 -10.76 10.06 16.12
CA LEU A 29 -9.54 10.74 16.52
C LEU A 29 -8.49 10.50 15.43
N ALA A 30 -8.22 11.52 14.61
CA ALA A 30 -7.33 11.42 13.46
C ALA A 30 -5.91 11.84 13.83
N ALA A 31 -5.06 10.85 14.13
CA ALA A 31 -3.72 11.08 14.65
C ALA A 31 -2.67 11.17 13.53
N SER A 32 -1.83 12.21 13.63
CA SER A 32 -0.67 12.42 12.77
C SER A 32 0.43 13.19 13.49
N ARG A 33 1.67 13.11 13.02
CA ARG A 33 2.80 13.87 13.59
C ARG A 33 2.58 15.38 13.56
N GLY A 34 1.94 15.89 12.51
CA GLY A 34 1.62 17.31 12.38
C GLY A 34 0.42 17.76 13.21
N GLY A 35 -0.48 16.85 13.58
CA GLY A 35 -1.72 17.17 14.32
C GLY A 35 -2.69 18.05 13.53
N GLY A 36 -2.49 18.24 12.23
CA GLY A 36 -3.33 19.08 11.39
C GLY A 36 -4.60 18.38 10.94
N ARG A 37 -5.66 19.18 10.67
CA ARG A 37 -6.89 18.71 10.05
C ARG A 37 -6.73 18.66 8.53
N ASP A 38 -7.20 17.61 7.91
CA ASP A 38 -7.35 17.55 6.46
C ASP A 38 -8.68 18.19 6.02
N ALA A 39 -8.64 18.97 4.94
CA ALA A 39 -9.83 19.66 4.43
C ALA A 39 -10.92 18.71 3.92
N GLY A 40 -10.55 17.49 3.50
CA GLY A 40 -11.47 16.47 3.03
C GLY A 40 -12.14 15.64 4.13
N TRP A 41 -11.84 15.87 5.41
CA TRP A 41 -12.48 15.15 6.51
C TRP A 41 -13.86 15.72 6.85
N PRO A 42 -14.86 14.86 7.16
CA PRO A 42 -16.17 15.30 7.65
C PRO A 42 -16.06 16.15 8.92
N GLU A 43 -17.07 17.01 9.17
CA GLU A 43 -17.20 17.66 10.46
C GLU A 43 -17.25 16.62 11.58
N GLY A 44 -16.71 16.95 12.75
CA GLY A 44 -16.67 16.01 13.88
C GLY A 44 -15.42 15.14 13.95
N VAL A 45 -14.65 14.98 12.88
CA VAL A 45 -13.31 14.36 12.95
C VAL A 45 -12.38 15.25 13.77
N ARG A 46 -11.77 14.71 14.82
CA ARG A 46 -10.89 15.44 15.73
C ARG A 46 -9.43 15.17 15.42
N PRO A 47 -8.64 16.16 14.97
CA PRO A 47 -7.21 15.97 14.77
C PRO A 47 -6.49 15.80 16.11
N VAL A 48 -5.53 14.88 16.12
CA VAL A 48 -4.66 14.59 17.28
C VAL A 48 -3.21 14.62 16.83
N ARG A 49 -2.36 15.28 17.60
CA ARG A 49 -0.91 15.21 17.39
C ARG A 49 -0.37 13.97 18.08
N LEU A 50 0.23 13.07 17.30
CA LEU A 50 0.83 11.84 17.78
C LEU A 50 2.06 11.49 16.94
N ASP A 51 3.20 11.38 17.61
CA ASP A 51 4.36 10.68 17.06
C ASP A 51 4.28 9.21 17.49
N ARG A 52 4.28 8.29 16.52
CA ARG A 52 4.18 6.85 16.78
C ARG A 52 5.43 6.31 17.49
N GLU A 53 6.55 7.04 17.39
CA GLU A 53 7.80 6.70 18.06
C GLU A 53 7.84 7.14 19.54
N ASP A 54 6.89 7.96 19.99
CA ASP A 54 6.75 8.33 21.39
C ASP A 54 6.04 7.23 22.18
N ASP A 55 6.75 6.60 23.11
CA ASP A 55 6.24 5.49 23.92
C ASP A 55 5.02 5.88 24.79
N GLY A 56 4.94 7.13 25.25
CA GLY A 56 3.80 7.65 26.02
C GLY A 56 2.68 8.21 25.17
N GLY A 57 2.98 8.62 23.94
CA GLY A 57 2.07 9.34 23.05
C GLY A 57 0.83 8.55 22.70
N LEU A 58 0.96 7.27 22.38
CA LEU A 58 -0.16 6.40 22.08
C LEU A 58 -1.12 6.24 23.27
N ALA A 59 -0.60 5.99 24.46
CA ALA A 59 -1.40 5.84 25.67
C ALA A 59 -2.15 7.14 26.01
N SER A 60 -1.51 8.29 25.80
CA SER A 60 -2.11 9.61 25.98
C SER A 60 -3.22 9.88 24.94
N ALA A 61 -3.02 9.51 23.67
CA ALA A 61 -4.02 9.69 22.62
C ALA A 61 -5.25 8.79 22.81
N VAL A 62 -5.07 7.58 23.32
CA VAL A 62 -6.18 6.67 23.68
C VAL A 62 -6.96 7.21 24.89
N GLY A 63 -6.31 7.90 25.83
CA GLY A 63 -6.94 8.45 27.03
C GLY A 63 -7.62 7.37 27.88
N ASP A 64 -8.89 7.59 28.26
CA ASP A 64 -9.67 6.64 29.06
C ASP A 64 -10.04 5.36 28.30
N GLY A 65 -9.92 5.34 26.97
CA GLY A 65 -10.15 4.17 26.12
C GLY A 65 -10.84 4.50 24.80
N CYS A 66 -10.80 3.53 23.89
CA CYS A 66 -11.54 3.56 22.63
C CYS A 66 -11.92 2.14 22.21
N GLU A 67 -12.97 2.00 21.42
CA GLU A 67 -13.40 0.72 20.91
C GLU A 67 -12.47 0.16 19.84
N LEU A 68 -11.74 1.04 19.13
CA LEU A 68 -10.87 0.63 18.04
C LEU A 68 -9.63 1.51 17.94
N VAL A 69 -8.47 0.89 17.69
CA VAL A 69 -7.28 1.56 17.16
C VAL A 69 -7.00 1.05 15.75
N VAL A 70 -6.85 1.97 14.80
CA VAL A 70 -6.37 1.67 13.44
C VAL A 70 -4.94 2.19 13.34
N ASP A 71 -3.96 1.29 13.19
CA ASP A 71 -2.54 1.67 13.08
C ASP A 71 -2.03 1.39 11.66
N LEU A 72 -1.86 2.46 10.89
CA LEU A 72 -1.42 2.42 9.49
C LEU A 72 0.10 2.61 9.35
N VAL A 73 0.79 2.82 10.47
CA VAL A 73 2.23 3.15 10.50
C VAL A 73 3.04 2.31 11.50
N ALA A 74 2.48 1.21 11.97
CA ALA A 74 3.22 0.24 12.79
C ALA A 74 4.17 -0.59 11.92
N TYR A 75 5.45 -0.69 12.28
CA TYR A 75 6.47 -1.36 11.47
C TYR A 75 7.16 -2.53 12.17
N GLU A 76 7.20 -2.57 13.48
CA GLU A 76 8.03 -3.50 14.25
C GLU A 76 7.36 -3.97 15.55
N ALA A 77 7.92 -5.01 16.19
CA ALA A 77 7.38 -5.60 17.42
C ALA A 77 7.17 -4.58 18.56
N ARG A 78 8.00 -3.53 18.65
CA ARG A 78 7.83 -2.48 19.66
C ARG A 78 6.46 -1.80 19.53
N HIS A 79 6.03 -1.51 18.30
CA HIS A 79 4.72 -0.93 18.03
C HIS A 79 3.58 -1.88 18.43
N ALA A 80 3.76 -3.19 18.24
CA ALA A 80 2.79 -4.18 18.73
C ALA A 80 2.71 -4.18 20.26
N ARG A 81 3.86 -4.18 20.95
CA ARG A 81 3.89 -4.13 22.42
C ARG A 81 3.22 -2.88 22.99
N GLN A 82 3.38 -1.73 22.35
CA GLN A 82 2.66 -0.50 22.73
C GLN A 82 1.13 -0.66 22.62
N LEU A 83 0.64 -1.34 21.57
CA LEU A 83 -0.80 -1.64 21.42
C LEU A 83 -1.27 -2.67 22.45
N THR A 84 -0.54 -3.77 22.62
CA THR A 84 -0.92 -4.85 23.55
C THR A 84 -0.89 -4.40 25.02
N ALA A 85 -0.05 -3.42 25.37
CA ALA A 85 -0.04 -2.80 26.68
C ALA A 85 -1.32 -1.99 26.99
N LEU A 86 -2.09 -1.64 25.96
CA LEU A 86 -3.38 -0.95 26.08
C LEU A 86 -4.58 -1.92 26.08
N ALA A 87 -4.34 -3.24 26.08
CA ALA A 87 -5.40 -4.23 26.23
C ALA A 87 -6.27 -3.92 27.48
N GLY A 88 -7.60 -3.94 27.31
CA GLY A 88 -8.55 -3.51 28.33
C GLY A 88 -8.94 -2.03 28.28
N ARG A 89 -8.15 -1.16 27.60
CA ARG A 89 -8.51 0.23 27.25
C ARG A 89 -8.87 0.36 25.77
N VAL A 90 -8.44 -0.57 24.96
CA VAL A 90 -8.72 -0.68 23.51
C VAL A 90 -9.52 -1.96 23.27
N GLY A 91 -10.67 -1.84 22.64
CA GLY A 91 -11.55 -2.98 22.38
C GLY A 91 -11.03 -3.91 21.28
N ALA A 92 -10.44 -3.34 20.21
CA ALA A 92 -9.85 -4.08 19.10
C ALA A 92 -8.81 -3.23 18.36
N ALA A 93 -8.00 -3.88 17.50
CA ALA A 93 -7.07 -3.20 16.62
C ALA A 93 -7.24 -3.64 15.16
N VAL A 94 -7.00 -2.72 14.22
CA VAL A 94 -6.74 -3.01 12.81
C VAL A 94 -5.38 -2.45 12.46
N VAL A 95 -4.48 -3.31 11.98
CA VAL A 95 -3.08 -2.92 11.72
C VAL A 95 -2.69 -3.27 10.30
N VAL A 96 -2.08 -2.32 9.60
CA VAL A 96 -1.58 -2.54 8.24
C VAL A 96 -0.20 -3.18 8.30
N SER A 97 -0.12 -4.38 7.76
CA SER A 97 1.09 -5.13 7.48
C SER A 97 1.52 -4.98 6.01
N SER A 98 1.99 -6.04 5.35
CA SER A 98 2.42 -6.02 3.94
C SER A 98 2.52 -7.44 3.38
N VAL A 99 2.30 -7.63 2.07
CA VAL A 99 2.62 -8.90 1.38
C VAL A 99 4.12 -9.21 1.34
N THR A 100 4.98 -8.25 1.65
CA THR A 100 6.44 -8.49 1.70
C THR A 100 6.85 -9.46 2.80
N VAL A 101 5.94 -9.76 3.74
CA VAL A 101 6.15 -10.77 4.79
C VAL A 101 6.22 -12.20 4.25
N TYR A 102 5.66 -12.46 3.07
CA TYR A 102 5.65 -13.80 2.50
C TYR A 102 7.03 -14.24 1.99
N GLU A 103 7.29 -15.53 2.13
CA GLU A 103 8.41 -16.21 1.47
C GLU A 103 7.90 -17.36 0.60
N ASP A 104 8.62 -17.71 -0.45
CA ASP A 104 8.29 -18.84 -1.32
C ASP A 104 8.87 -20.16 -0.76
N ASP A 105 8.61 -21.28 -1.47
CA ASP A 105 9.05 -22.64 -1.11
C ASP A 105 10.57 -22.82 -1.07
N ARG A 106 11.35 -21.85 -1.54
CA ARG A 106 12.82 -21.83 -1.51
C ARG A 106 13.38 -20.80 -0.51
N GLY A 107 12.53 -20.20 0.32
CA GLY A 107 12.90 -19.14 1.27
C GLY A 107 13.26 -17.82 0.62
N ARG A 108 12.78 -17.56 -0.63
CA ARG A 108 12.96 -16.27 -1.30
C ARG A 108 11.80 -15.34 -0.93
N SER A 109 12.13 -14.06 -0.80
CA SER A 109 11.19 -13.00 -0.45
C SER A 109 11.56 -11.70 -1.14
N PHE A 110 10.85 -10.62 -0.87
CA PHE A 110 11.27 -9.29 -1.34
C PHE A 110 12.61 -8.83 -0.76
N ASP A 111 13.03 -9.39 0.38
CA ASP A 111 14.34 -9.09 0.98
C ASP A 111 15.51 -9.71 0.20
N THR A 112 15.25 -10.74 -0.61
CA THR A 112 16.26 -11.41 -1.43
C THR A 112 16.21 -11.04 -2.92
N GLN A 113 15.24 -10.21 -3.33
CA GLN A 113 14.92 -9.94 -4.74
C GLN A 113 16.09 -9.42 -5.61
N ASP A 114 17.04 -8.72 -5.00
CA ASP A 114 18.20 -8.13 -5.70
C ASP A 114 19.38 -9.09 -5.83
N SER A 115 19.27 -10.29 -5.23
CA SER A 115 20.27 -11.35 -5.37
C SER A 115 20.07 -12.14 -6.67
N PRO A 116 21.09 -12.76 -7.23
CA PRO A 116 20.91 -13.69 -8.35
C PRO A 116 19.89 -14.79 -8.02
N ASP A 117 18.90 -14.99 -8.89
CA ASP A 117 17.74 -15.90 -8.66
C ASP A 117 16.99 -15.69 -7.32
N GLY A 118 17.12 -14.50 -6.74
CA GLY A 118 16.55 -14.17 -5.42
C GLY A 118 15.12 -13.62 -5.45
N PHE A 119 14.55 -13.34 -6.64
CA PHE A 119 13.17 -12.85 -6.74
C PHE A 119 12.19 -13.98 -6.38
N PRO A 120 11.23 -13.75 -5.45
CA PRO A 120 10.30 -14.78 -5.00
C PRO A 120 9.35 -15.23 -6.10
N ARG A 121 9.01 -16.52 -6.09
CA ARG A 121 8.02 -17.11 -6.98
C ARG A 121 6.89 -17.73 -6.16
N TYR A 122 5.86 -16.94 -5.96
CA TYR A 122 4.70 -17.36 -5.18
C TYR A 122 3.71 -18.20 -6.00
N PRO A 123 2.85 -19.01 -5.34
CA PRO A 123 1.67 -19.57 -5.98
C PRO A 123 0.73 -18.43 -6.45
N VAL A 124 -0.06 -18.71 -7.47
CA VAL A 124 -1.08 -17.79 -7.99
C VAL A 124 -2.44 -18.50 -7.96
N PRO A 125 -3.39 -17.99 -7.15
CA PRO A 125 -3.30 -16.85 -6.26
C PRO A 125 -2.54 -17.14 -4.95
N LEU A 126 -1.97 -16.09 -4.35
CA LEU A 126 -1.26 -16.11 -3.08
C LEU A 126 -2.26 -15.95 -1.92
N THR A 127 -2.38 -16.97 -1.08
CA THR A 127 -3.27 -16.96 0.09
C THR A 127 -2.55 -16.57 1.37
N GLU A 128 -3.29 -16.29 2.44
CA GLU A 128 -2.76 -15.96 3.76
C GLU A 128 -2.06 -17.14 4.45
N GLU A 129 -2.25 -18.36 3.94
CA GLU A 129 -1.58 -19.59 4.42
C GLU A 129 -0.13 -19.71 3.96
N GLN A 130 0.28 -18.88 2.97
CA GLN A 130 1.67 -18.86 2.51
C GLN A 130 2.63 -18.58 3.67
N PRO A 131 3.74 -19.33 3.81
CA PRO A 131 4.76 -19.05 4.80
C PRO A 131 5.27 -17.62 4.77
N THR A 132 5.70 -17.13 5.94
CA THR A 132 6.32 -15.81 6.09
C THR A 132 7.78 -15.95 6.46
N VAL A 133 8.58 -14.93 6.12
CA VAL A 133 9.97 -14.82 6.60
C VAL A 133 10.02 -14.93 8.12
N ALA A 134 11.18 -15.29 8.67
CA ALA A 134 11.38 -15.32 10.12
C ALA A 134 11.17 -13.91 10.73
N PRO A 135 10.60 -13.81 11.95
CA PRO A 135 10.48 -12.54 12.64
C PRO A 135 11.85 -11.98 13.01
N GLY A 136 12.05 -10.68 12.97
CA GLY A 136 13.33 -10.07 13.32
C GLY A 136 13.32 -8.54 13.13
N GLU A 137 14.51 -7.95 13.19
CA GLU A 137 14.73 -6.51 13.02
C GLU A 137 15.65 -6.22 11.81
N ALA A 138 16.01 -7.26 11.03
CA ALA A 138 17.01 -7.13 9.96
C ALA A 138 16.47 -6.40 8.72
N SER A 139 15.16 -6.45 8.49
CA SER A 139 14.50 -5.85 7.32
C SER A 139 13.09 -5.39 7.66
N TYR A 140 12.50 -4.66 6.70
CA TYR A 140 11.09 -4.28 6.78
C TYR A 140 10.17 -5.52 6.92
N SER A 141 10.41 -6.56 6.13
CA SER A 141 9.59 -7.77 6.12
C SER A 141 9.69 -8.52 7.45
N THR A 142 10.90 -8.73 7.99
CA THR A 142 11.13 -9.42 9.27
C THR A 142 10.54 -8.63 10.44
N GLY A 143 10.61 -7.29 10.41
CA GLY A 143 9.98 -6.41 11.40
C GLY A 143 8.45 -6.51 11.38
N LYS A 144 7.85 -6.56 10.19
CA LYS A 144 6.40 -6.74 10.04
C LYS A 144 5.95 -8.12 10.54
N VAL A 145 6.71 -9.19 10.28
CA VAL A 145 6.38 -10.51 10.84
C VAL A 145 6.48 -10.51 12.35
N ALA A 146 7.49 -9.86 12.93
CA ALA A 146 7.61 -9.72 14.38
C ALA A 146 6.42 -8.95 15.00
N LEU A 147 5.98 -7.88 14.34
CA LEU A 147 4.77 -7.13 14.68
C LEU A 147 3.52 -8.03 14.66
N GLU A 148 3.30 -8.75 13.55
CA GLU A 148 2.14 -9.63 13.37
C GLU A 148 2.07 -10.71 14.47
N ARG A 149 3.19 -11.40 14.72
CA ARG A 149 3.25 -12.47 15.75
C ARG A 149 2.94 -11.94 17.14
N GLU A 150 3.48 -10.79 17.51
CA GLU A 150 3.23 -10.14 18.81
C GLU A 150 1.74 -9.78 18.98
N LEU A 151 1.10 -9.20 17.93
CA LEU A 151 -0.31 -8.84 17.96
C LEU A 151 -1.22 -10.08 18.01
N LEU A 152 -0.95 -11.09 17.19
CA LEU A 152 -1.75 -12.32 17.19
C LEU A 152 -1.62 -13.10 18.50
N ALA A 153 -0.46 -13.06 19.17
CA ALA A 153 -0.26 -13.66 20.47
C ALA A 153 -1.09 -12.99 21.59
N ALA A 154 -1.56 -11.78 21.39
CA ALA A 154 -2.47 -11.12 22.34
C ALA A 154 -3.85 -11.79 22.39
N GLY A 155 -4.28 -12.45 21.29
CA GLY A 155 -5.53 -13.19 21.21
C GLY A 155 -6.75 -12.33 21.60
N ASP A 156 -7.61 -12.88 22.45
CA ASP A 156 -8.83 -12.21 22.90
C ASP A 156 -8.60 -10.99 23.80
N ARG A 157 -7.35 -10.77 24.30
CA ARG A 157 -7.03 -9.58 25.10
C ARG A 157 -7.01 -8.31 24.22
N LEU A 158 -6.66 -8.44 22.94
CA LEU A 158 -6.70 -7.38 21.94
C LEU A 158 -6.97 -8.01 20.56
N PRO A 159 -8.24 -8.29 20.24
CA PRO A 159 -8.60 -8.84 18.93
C PRO A 159 -8.04 -7.95 17.81
N THR A 160 -7.19 -8.51 16.94
CA THR A 160 -6.47 -7.73 15.94
C THR A 160 -6.69 -8.27 14.54
N THR A 161 -7.20 -7.44 13.64
CA THR A 161 -7.21 -7.70 12.20
C THR A 161 -5.95 -7.13 11.57
N LEU A 162 -5.14 -7.99 10.97
CA LEU A 162 -3.95 -7.62 10.20
C LEU A 162 -4.29 -7.57 8.72
N LEU A 163 -3.99 -6.47 8.04
CA LEU A 163 -4.18 -6.31 6.61
C LEU A 163 -2.83 -6.33 5.90
N ARG A 164 -2.68 -7.21 4.90
CA ARG A 164 -1.48 -7.33 4.06
C ARG A 164 -1.73 -6.74 2.67
N PRO A 165 -1.58 -5.43 2.47
CA PRO A 165 -1.64 -4.84 1.13
C PRO A 165 -0.39 -5.19 0.32
N ALA A 166 -0.54 -5.20 -1.02
CA ALA A 166 0.55 -5.37 -1.96
C ALA A 166 1.02 -4.01 -2.52
N ALA A 167 0.77 -3.71 -3.80
CA ALA A 167 1.17 -2.43 -4.39
C ALA A 167 0.15 -1.33 -4.08
N VAL A 168 0.34 -0.62 -2.96
CA VAL A 168 -0.60 0.43 -2.57
C VAL A 168 -0.61 1.57 -3.59
N HIS A 169 -1.80 1.95 -4.06
CA HIS A 169 -2.03 3.06 -4.98
C HIS A 169 -3.14 3.99 -4.50
N GLY A 170 -3.22 5.17 -5.10
CA GLY A 170 -4.17 6.23 -4.73
C GLY A 170 -3.47 7.57 -4.55
N PRO A 171 -4.22 8.67 -4.41
CA PRO A 171 -3.68 10.00 -4.10
C PRO A 171 -2.84 10.01 -2.82
N TYR A 172 -1.93 10.98 -2.72
CA TYR A 172 -1.04 11.18 -1.57
C TYR A 172 -0.01 10.05 -1.34
N SER A 173 0.26 9.24 -2.36
CA SER A 173 1.31 8.24 -2.30
C SER A 173 2.70 8.88 -2.18
N PRO A 174 3.54 8.48 -1.21
CA PRO A 174 4.92 8.92 -1.16
C PRO A 174 5.81 8.22 -2.22
N LEU A 175 5.29 7.14 -2.82
CA LEU A 175 5.96 6.35 -3.84
C LEU A 175 4.95 5.95 -4.94
N PRO A 176 4.45 6.94 -5.73
CA PRO A 176 3.41 6.69 -6.73
C PRO A 176 3.97 5.96 -7.95
N ARG A 177 3.62 4.68 -8.10
CA ARG A 177 4.08 3.86 -9.21
C ARG A 177 3.53 4.33 -10.56
N GLU A 178 2.32 4.88 -10.58
CA GLU A 178 1.65 5.46 -11.74
C GLU A 178 2.42 6.62 -12.36
N LEU A 179 3.30 7.27 -11.57
CA LEU A 179 4.13 8.38 -12.02
C LEU A 179 4.91 8.03 -13.29
N TYR A 180 5.35 6.76 -13.43
CA TYR A 180 6.06 6.30 -14.62
C TYR A 180 5.28 6.59 -15.90
N PHE A 181 3.99 6.33 -15.92
CA PHE A 181 3.13 6.55 -17.08
C PHE A 181 2.67 8.01 -17.17
N VAL A 182 2.19 8.58 -16.05
CA VAL A 182 1.67 9.95 -16.00
C VAL A 182 2.71 10.97 -16.46
N LYS A 183 3.93 10.90 -15.92
CA LYS A 183 4.99 11.85 -16.28
C LYS A 183 5.40 11.73 -17.74
N ARG A 184 5.54 10.50 -18.26
CA ARG A 184 5.82 10.27 -19.69
C ARG A 184 4.78 10.93 -20.58
N ASN A 185 3.51 10.78 -20.24
CA ASN A 185 2.42 11.41 -20.97
C ASN A 185 2.47 12.95 -20.90
N LEU A 186 2.77 13.52 -19.73
CA LEU A 186 2.96 14.97 -19.55
C LEU A 186 4.16 15.51 -20.34
N ASP A 187 5.26 14.74 -20.41
CA ASP A 187 6.47 15.07 -21.16
C ASP A 187 6.29 14.87 -22.68
N GLY A 188 5.11 14.49 -23.13
CA GLY A 188 4.85 14.27 -24.57
C GLY A 188 5.44 12.99 -25.14
N ARG A 189 5.92 12.05 -24.28
CA ARG A 189 6.41 10.75 -24.72
C ARG A 189 5.24 9.87 -25.16
N ARG A 190 5.18 9.56 -26.45
CA ARG A 190 4.12 8.75 -27.08
C ARG A 190 4.59 7.34 -27.44
N ARG A 191 5.82 6.98 -27.07
CA ARG A 191 6.37 5.67 -27.24
C ARG A 191 7.07 5.22 -25.96
N ARG A 192 6.88 3.96 -25.58
CA ARG A 192 7.50 3.35 -24.39
C ARG A 192 7.88 1.91 -24.62
N VAL A 193 8.74 1.40 -23.75
CA VAL A 193 9.17 -0.01 -23.76
C VAL A 193 8.73 -0.65 -22.44
N LEU A 194 8.20 -1.87 -22.48
CA LEU A 194 7.89 -2.66 -21.30
C LEU A 194 8.59 -4.03 -21.39
N ALA A 195 9.42 -4.34 -20.40
CA ALA A 195 10.05 -5.66 -20.26
C ALA A 195 9.01 -6.73 -19.85
N HIS A 196 9.42 -7.99 -19.86
CA HIS A 196 8.56 -9.15 -19.56
C HIS A 196 7.25 -9.11 -20.35
N ARG A 197 7.29 -8.67 -21.63
CA ARG A 197 6.12 -8.48 -22.52
C ARG A 197 5.00 -7.60 -21.92
N GLY A 198 5.34 -6.77 -20.92
CA GLY A 198 4.35 -6.02 -20.16
C GLY A 198 3.41 -6.88 -19.28
N GLU A 199 3.71 -8.17 -19.14
CA GLU A 199 2.86 -9.16 -18.46
C GLU A 199 3.12 -9.24 -16.95
N SER A 200 4.10 -8.51 -16.41
CA SER A 200 4.32 -8.40 -14.96
C SER A 200 3.03 -8.04 -14.23
N ARG A 201 2.80 -8.71 -13.09
CA ARG A 201 1.63 -8.47 -12.22
C ARG A 201 2.10 -8.25 -10.80
N PHE A 202 1.99 -7.03 -10.32
CA PHE A 202 2.12 -6.70 -8.91
C PHE A 202 0.76 -6.21 -8.42
N HIS A 203 0.02 -7.06 -7.71
CA HIS A 203 -1.38 -6.83 -7.39
C HIS A 203 -1.60 -5.45 -6.78
N PRO A 204 -2.41 -4.57 -7.37
CA PRO A 204 -2.72 -3.27 -6.79
C PRO A 204 -3.50 -3.41 -5.48
N SER A 205 -3.32 -2.43 -4.60
CA SER A 205 -4.05 -2.29 -3.34
C SER A 205 -4.51 -0.84 -3.22
N GLY A 206 -5.70 -0.53 -3.67
CA GLY A 206 -6.25 0.81 -3.59
C GLY A 206 -6.38 1.28 -2.14
N ALA A 207 -6.01 2.53 -1.87
CA ALA A 207 -6.20 3.11 -0.54
C ALA A 207 -7.68 3.07 -0.11
N GLY A 208 -8.62 3.17 -1.06
CA GLY A 208 -10.06 3.00 -0.83
C GLY A 208 -10.44 1.55 -0.47
N THR A 209 -9.86 0.56 -1.16
CA THR A 209 -10.04 -0.87 -0.85
C THR A 209 -9.58 -1.19 0.56
N ILE A 210 -8.40 -0.67 0.96
CA ILE A 210 -7.88 -0.87 2.32
C ILE A 210 -8.78 -0.19 3.35
N ALA A 211 -9.26 1.03 3.07
CA ALA A 211 -10.18 1.75 3.95
C ALA A 211 -11.50 1.02 4.15
N GLU A 212 -12.05 0.39 3.10
CA GLU A 212 -13.26 -0.44 3.21
C GLU A 212 -13.01 -1.68 4.06
N LEU A 213 -11.88 -2.36 3.90
CA LEU A 213 -11.51 -3.50 4.75
C LEU A 213 -11.35 -3.08 6.22
N VAL A 214 -10.78 -1.90 6.49
CA VAL A 214 -10.72 -1.33 7.85
C VAL A 214 -12.12 -1.10 8.41
N ARG A 215 -13.03 -0.49 7.63
CA ARG A 215 -14.43 -0.24 8.03
C ARG A 215 -15.18 -1.54 8.36
N LEU A 216 -15.02 -2.55 7.52
CA LEU A 216 -15.63 -3.88 7.75
C LEU A 216 -15.03 -4.58 8.97
N ALA A 217 -13.72 -4.50 9.19
CA ALA A 217 -13.05 -5.04 10.37
C ALA A 217 -13.50 -4.31 11.65
N ALA A 218 -13.72 -3.00 11.58
CA ALA A 218 -14.28 -2.20 12.69
C ALA A 218 -15.68 -2.66 13.10
N ALA A 219 -16.49 -3.08 12.12
CA ALA A 219 -17.82 -3.63 12.38
C ALA A 219 -17.79 -5.07 12.90
N ARG A 220 -16.72 -5.82 12.63
CA ARG A 220 -16.55 -7.24 12.98
C ARG A 220 -15.18 -7.47 13.63
N PRO A 221 -14.93 -6.98 14.87
CA PRO A 221 -13.67 -7.22 15.58
C PRO A 221 -13.32 -8.70 15.67
N GLY A 222 -12.01 -9.02 15.58
CA GLY A 222 -11.54 -10.41 15.67
C GLY A 222 -10.06 -10.51 15.28
N SER A 223 -9.42 -11.60 15.72
CA SER A 223 -8.01 -11.89 15.41
C SER A 223 -7.91 -12.65 14.09
N ARG A 224 -7.33 -12.02 13.07
CA ARG A 224 -7.19 -12.59 11.73
C ARG A 224 -6.12 -11.89 10.92
N VAL A 225 -5.68 -12.55 9.85
CA VAL A 225 -4.79 -12.00 8.82
C VAL A 225 -5.53 -12.03 7.49
N LEU A 226 -5.50 -10.94 6.73
CA LEU A 226 -6.17 -10.83 5.45
C LEU A 226 -5.28 -10.14 4.42
N ASN A 227 -5.20 -10.68 3.22
CA ASN A 227 -4.72 -9.93 2.07
C ASN A 227 -5.64 -8.73 1.81
N ALA A 228 -5.08 -7.63 1.33
CA ALA A 228 -5.80 -6.38 1.14
C ALA A 228 -5.50 -5.79 -0.24
N CYS A 229 -6.06 -6.41 -1.28
CA CYS A 229 -5.81 -6.07 -2.68
C CYS A 229 -7.11 -5.70 -3.41
N ASP A 230 -6.97 -5.07 -4.56
CA ASP A 230 -8.07 -4.71 -5.44
C ASP A 230 -8.74 -5.96 -6.06
N PRO A 231 -9.90 -5.83 -6.70
CA PRO A 231 -10.60 -6.95 -7.33
C PRO A 231 -9.78 -7.65 -8.41
N GLU A 232 -8.88 -6.93 -9.07
CA GLU A 232 -8.13 -7.37 -10.23
C GLU A 232 -6.65 -7.12 -10.07
N ALA A 233 -5.83 -7.99 -10.66
CA ALA A 233 -4.39 -7.84 -10.78
C ALA A 233 -3.99 -7.56 -12.24
N PRO A 234 -4.17 -6.34 -12.75
CA PRO A 234 -3.83 -6.02 -14.13
C PRO A 234 -2.33 -6.18 -14.39
N THR A 235 -1.98 -6.48 -15.62
CA THR A 235 -0.61 -6.45 -16.12
C THR A 235 -0.07 -5.02 -16.16
N VAL A 236 1.24 -4.86 -16.21
CA VAL A 236 1.87 -3.53 -16.37
C VAL A 236 1.39 -2.85 -17.67
N ALA A 237 1.16 -3.61 -18.75
CA ALA A 237 0.62 -3.08 -20.00
C ALA A 237 -0.82 -2.54 -19.81
N GLU A 238 -1.69 -3.29 -19.11
CA GLU A 238 -3.05 -2.87 -18.79
C GLU A 238 -3.08 -1.65 -17.86
N ILE A 239 -2.18 -1.58 -16.86
CA ILE A 239 -1.98 -0.40 -16.00
C ILE A 239 -1.61 0.81 -16.85
N GLY A 240 -0.66 0.66 -17.77
CA GLY A 240 -0.26 1.73 -18.67
C GLY A 240 -1.41 2.21 -19.57
N ALA A 241 -2.19 1.29 -20.13
CA ALA A 241 -3.37 1.61 -20.92
C ALA A 241 -4.46 2.33 -20.11
N ALA A 242 -4.67 1.92 -18.85
CA ALA A 242 -5.63 2.59 -17.94
C ALA A 242 -5.22 4.04 -17.63
N VAL A 243 -3.92 4.28 -17.39
CA VAL A 243 -3.39 5.65 -17.19
C VAL A 243 -3.52 6.48 -18.48
N ASP A 244 -3.19 5.91 -19.64
CA ASP A 244 -3.34 6.58 -20.93
C ASP A 244 -4.78 6.98 -21.17
N ALA A 245 -5.73 6.06 -20.95
CA ALA A 245 -7.17 6.35 -21.09
C ALA A 245 -7.65 7.44 -20.10
N ALA A 246 -7.17 7.41 -18.85
CA ALA A 246 -7.49 8.44 -17.87
C ALA A 246 -7.00 9.85 -18.27
N MET A 247 -5.88 9.91 -19.03
CA MET A 247 -5.30 11.16 -19.53
C MET A 247 -5.76 11.54 -20.95
N GLY A 248 -6.55 10.70 -21.62
CA GLY A 248 -6.96 10.91 -23.02
C GLY A 248 -5.77 10.86 -24.00
N VAL A 249 -4.80 9.98 -23.76
CA VAL A 249 -3.55 9.87 -24.53
C VAL A 249 -3.47 8.49 -25.17
N GLU A 250 -2.95 8.44 -26.39
CA GLU A 250 -2.56 7.19 -27.05
C GLU A 250 -1.04 7.05 -27.05
N THR A 251 -0.54 5.85 -26.70
CA THR A 251 0.89 5.55 -26.59
C THR A 251 1.21 4.25 -27.30
N ASP A 252 2.23 4.28 -28.16
CA ASP A 252 2.83 3.07 -28.76
C ASP A 252 3.68 2.35 -27.71
N THR A 253 3.38 1.08 -27.44
CA THR A 253 4.09 0.27 -26.45
C THR A 253 4.83 -0.88 -27.11
N VAL A 254 6.16 -0.86 -27.04
CA VAL A 254 7.03 -1.95 -27.46
C VAL A 254 7.18 -2.94 -26.33
N LEU A 255 6.86 -4.19 -26.59
CA LEU A 255 6.92 -5.30 -25.63
C LEU A 255 8.22 -6.08 -25.83
N LEU A 256 9.07 -6.15 -24.80
CA LEU A 256 10.32 -6.91 -24.81
C LEU A 256 10.14 -8.25 -24.12
N ASP A 257 10.67 -9.30 -24.72
CA ASP A 257 10.84 -10.58 -24.05
C ASP A 257 11.89 -10.48 -22.93
N GLY A 258 11.63 -11.11 -21.79
CA GLY A 258 12.57 -11.19 -20.68
C GLY A 258 12.79 -9.90 -19.88
N ALA A 259 13.91 -9.85 -19.18
CA ALA A 259 14.25 -8.77 -18.26
C ALA A 259 14.52 -7.43 -18.97
N PRO A 260 14.39 -6.29 -18.28
CA PRO A 260 14.75 -4.99 -18.85
C PRO A 260 16.23 -4.96 -19.22
N PRO A 261 16.58 -4.46 -20.42
CA PRO A 261 18.00 -4.39 -20.86
C PRO A 261 18.84 -3.44 -20.02
N SER A 262 18.23 -2.46 -19.38
CA SER A 262 18.86 -1.56 -18.41
C SER A 262 17.81 -1.01 -17.43
N PRO A 263 18.23 -0.38 -16.31
CA PRO A 263 17.31 0.30 -15.39
C PRO A 263 16.48 1.41 -16.06
N SER A 264 16.98 2.01 -17.14
CA SER A 264 16.32 3.09 -17.87
C SER A 264 15.38 2.62 -18.97
N VAL A 265 15.46 1.34 -19.41
CA VAL A 265 14.72 0.83 -20.57
C VAL A 265 13.89 -0.37 -20.17
N GLY A 266 12.58 -0.26 -20.30
CA GLY A 266 11.63 -1.35 -20.09
C GLY A 266 11.29 -1.67 -18.63
N ARG A 267 12.01 -1.12 -17.65
CA ARG A 267 11.72 -1.27 -16.21
C ARG A 267 10.71 -0.21 -15.76
N THR A 268 9.75 -0.63 -14.96
CA THR A 268 8.80 0.28 -14.29
C THR A 268 8.70 -0.05 -12.79
N PRO A 269 8.18 0.83 -11.94
CA PRO A 269 7.92 0.51 -10.53
C PRO A 269 6.86 -0.58 -10.30
N TRP A 270 6.17 -0.99 -11.37
CA TRP A 270 5.21 -2.10 -11.39
C TRP A 270 5.82 -3.41 -11.88
N SER A 271 7.03 -3.39 -12.42
CA SER A 271 7.66 -4.57 -13.00
C SER A 271 8.05 -5.58 -11.92
N THR A 272 7.63 -6.82 -12.12
CA THR A 272 8.01 -7.98 -11.32
C THR A 272 8.45 -9.10 -12.25
N GLN A 273 9.45 -9.88 -11.85
CA GLN A 273 9.93 -11.02 -12.64
C GLN A 273 8.87 -12.15 -12.68
N TRP A 274 8.19 -12.37 -11.55
CA TRP A 274 7.12 -13.35 -11.40
C TRP A 274 5.87 -12.65 -10.86
N PRO A 275 4.66 -13.14 -11.20
CA PRO A 275 3.44 -12.50 -10.74
C PRO A 275 3.27 -12.62 -9.23
N LEU A 276 2.80 -11.52 -8.61
CA LEU A 276 2.28 -11.49 -7.26
C LEU A 276 0.80 -11.15 -7.36
N VAL A 277 -0.07 -12.16 -7.21
CA VAL A 277 -1.53 -12.02 -7.29
C VAL A 277 -2.13 -12.66 -6.05
N CYS A 278 -2.71 -11.85 -5.17
CA CYS A 278 -3.29 -12.28 -3.90
C CYS A 278 -4.69 -12.86 -4.07
N ASP A 279 -5.03 -13.83 -3.23
CA ASP A 279 -6.40 -14.28 -3.00
C ASP A 279 -7.10 -13.34 -2.03
N MET A 280 -8.34 -12.97 -2.33
CA MET A 280 -9.19 -12.10 -1.49
C MET A 280 -10.38 -12.84 -0.88
N SER A 281 -10.43 -14.17 -1.02
CA SER A 281 -11.56 -14.98 -0.55
C SER A 281 -11.71 -14.98 0.97
N ALA A 282 -10.60 -14.87 1.72
CA ALA A 282 -10.64 -14.75 3.17
C ALA A 282 -11.33 -13.43 3.61
N ALA A 283 -11.02 -12.32 2.97
CA ALA A 283 -11.69 -11.03 3.24
C ALA A 283 -13.18 -11.10 2.93
N ALA A 284 -13.57 -11.74 1.83
CA ALA A 284 -14.97 -11.95 1.49
C ALA A 284 -15.69 -12.83 2.52
N ARG A 285 -15.09 -13.95 2.91
CA ARG A 285 -15.67 -14.92 3.86
C ARG A 285 -15.78 -14.35 5.27
N GLU A 286 -14.76 -13.67 5.77
CA GLU A 286 -14.69 -13.26 7.17
C GLU A 286 -15.28 -11.87 7.43
N LEU A 287 -15.12 -10.94 6.49
CA LEU A 287 -15.63 -9.59 6.62
C LEU A 287 -16.86 -9.30 5.76
N GLY A 288 -17.21 -10.19 4.81
CA GLY A 288 -18.26 -9.92 3.83
C GLY A 288 -17.80 -8.86 2.82
N TYR A 289 -16.47 -8.77 2.57
CA TYR A 289 -15.94 -7.84 1.59
C TYR A 289 -16.54 -8.13 0.20
N VAL A 290 -17.03 -7.09 -0.43
CA VAL A 290 -17.50 -7.11 -1.82
C VAL A 290 -16.53 -6.27 -2.65
N PRO A 291 -16.02 -6.81 -3.75
CA PRO A 291 -15.12 -6.09 -4.63
C PRO A 291 -15.67 -4.74 -5.07
N GLY A 292 -14.83 -3.70 -4.97
CA GLY A 292 -15.15 -2.35 -5.41
C GLY A 292 -14.92 -2.14 -6.91
N ALA A 293 -14.62 -0.91 -7.29
CA ALA A 293 -14.33 -0.54 -8.68
C ALA A 293 -13.05 -1.22 -9.20
N PRO A 294 -13.00 -1.60 -10.49
CA PRO A 294 -11.80 -2.12 -11.13
C PRO A 294 -10.69 -1.07 -11.18
N TYR A 295 -9.43 -1.52 -11.36
CA TYR A 295 -8.26 -0.64 -11.38
C TYR A 295 -8.38 0.51 -12.38
N ALA A 296 -8.91 0.24 -13.58
CA ALA A 296 -9.09 1.25 -14.64
C ALA A 296 -9.98 2.44 -14.22
N GLU A 297 -10.89 2.24 -13.27
CA GLU A 297 -11.73 3.31 -12.71
C GLU A 297 -11.04 3.97 -11.52
N SER A 298 -10.49 3.18 -10.60
CA SER A 298 -9.89 3.67 -9.35
C SER A 298 -8.60 4.46 -9.56
N VAL A 299 -7.83 4.16 -10.61
CA VAL A 299 -6.57 4.84 -10.95
C VAL A 299 -6.75 6.32 -11.32
N ARG A 300 -7.94 6.71 -11.80
CA ARG A 300 -8.23 8.10 -12.23
C ARG A 300 -7.90 9.12 -11.14
N ALA A 301 -8.30 8.86 -9.91
CA ALA A 301 -7.98 9.74 -8.79
C ALA A 301 -6.47 9.91 -8.54
N SER A 302 -5.68 8.84 -8.74
CA SER A 302 -4.21 8.90 -8.67
C SER A 302 -3.65 9.75 -9.80
N VAL A 303 -4.17 9.58 -11.02
CA VAL A 303 -3.73 10.34 -12.21
C VAL A 303 -4.02 11.83 -12.03
N ASP A 304 -5.24 12.19 -11.66
CA ASP A 304 -5.65 13.59 -11.46
C ASP A 304 -4.75 14.27 -10.41
N TRP A 305 -4.54 13.59 -9.27
CA TRP A 305 -3.67 14.10 -8.21
C TRP A 305 -2.21 14.25 -8.66
N LEU A 306 -1.68 13.30 -9.45
CA LEU A 306 -0.31 13.38 -9.98
C LEU A 306 -0.14 14.49 -10.99
N VAL A 307 -1.11 14.69 -11.88
CA VAL A 307 -1.09 15.79 -12.87
C VAL A 307 -1.07 17.13 -12.15
N GLU A 308 -1.95 17.33 -11.16
CA GLU A 308 -1.97 18.55 -10.35
C GLU A 308 -0.64 18.76 -9.61
N ARG A 309 -0.13 17.70 -8.98
CA ARG A 309 1.08 17.75 -8.16
C ARG A 309 2.34 18.07 -8.96
N LEU A 310 2.40 17.62 -10.22
CA LEU A 310 3.57 17.82 -11.09
C LEU A 310 3.53 19.13 -11.88
N THR A 311 2.43 19.87 -11.87
CA THR A 311 2.31 21.13 -12.63
C THR A 311 3.35 22.14 -12.15
N GLY A 312 4.35 22.43 -13.01
CA GLY A 312 5.43 23.37 -12.72
C GLY A 312 6.45 22.93 -11.69
N ARG A 313 6.52 21.63 -11.34
CA ARG A 313 7.39 21.10 -10.28
C ARG A 313 8.26 19.96 -10.78
N ASP A 314 9.46 19.83 -10.19
CA ASP A 314 10.32 18.67 -10.43
C ASP A 314 9.83 17.45 -9.67
N TRP A 315 9.66 16.34 -10.37
CA TRP A 315 9.20 15.08 -9.79
C TRP A 315 10.12 14.52 -8.71
N ARG A 316 11.43 14.79 -8.78
CA ARG A 316 12.41 14.33 -7.79
C ARG A 316 12.24 15.03 -6.45
N GLU A 317 11.87 16.31 -6.49
CA GLU A 317 11.57 17.10 -5.29
C GLU A 317 10.24 16.69 -4.68
N GLU A 318 9.23 16.44 -5.53
CA GLU A 318 7.90 16.04 -5.09
C GLU A 318 7.85 14.59 -4.57
N PHE A 319 8.64 13.67 -5.16
CA PHE A 319 8.66 12.24 -4.82
C PHE A 319 10.07 11.71 -4.56
N PRO A 320 10.77 12.20 -3.51
CA PRO A 320 12.17 11.87 -3.24
C PRO A 320 12.39 10.37 -2.95
N LEU A 321 11.40 9.66 -2.42
CA LEU A 321 11.50 8.21 -2.20
C LEU A 321 11.51 7.45 -3.52
N LEU A 322 10.65 7.83 -4.46
CA LEU A 322 10.63 7.22 -5.78
C LEU A 322 11.92 7.56 -6.56
N ALA A 323 12.38 8.80 -6.48
CA ALA A 323 13.60 9.23 -7.13
C ALA A 323 14.84 8.48 -6.63
N ARG A 324 14.87 8.15 -5.33
CA ARG A 324 15.95 7.34 -4.74
C ARG A 324 15.86 5.87 -5.19
N ALA A 325 14.66 5.29 -5.24
CA ALA A 325 14.45 3.90 -5.64
C ALA A 325 14.67 3.68 -7.15
N TYR A 326 14.39 4.69 -7.96
CA TYR A 326 14.46 4.62 -9.43
C TYR A 326 15.11 5.89 -10.01
N PRO A 327 16.42 6.11 -9.79
CA PRO A 327 17.09 7.35 -10.19
C PRO A 327 17.09 7.60 -11.71
N GLU A 328 17.01 6.53 -12.51
CA GLU A 328 17.04 6.56 -13.98
C GLU A 328 15.66 6.43 -14.64
N LEU A 329 14.57 6.55 -13.86
CA LEU A 329 13.19 6.24 -14.30
C LEU A 329 12.76 7.01 -15.57
N PHE A 330 13.33 8.19 -15.79
CA PHE A 330 13.03 9.09 -16.91
C PHE A 330 14.28 9.48 -17.70
N ASP A 331 15.24 8.55 -17.83
CA ASP A 331 16.36 8.72 -18.76
C ASP A 331 15.90 8.46 -20.20
N TYR A 332 15.25 9.46 -20.79
CA TYR A 332 14.75 9.39 -22.15
C TYR A 332 15.86 9.30 -23.19
N ALA A 333 17.06 9.81 -22.90
CA ALA A 333 18.19 9.72 -23.81
C ALA A 333 18.67 8.27 -24.01
N ALA A 334 18.72 7.50 -22.92
CA ALA A 334 19.04 6.07 -22.96
C ALA A 334 17.97 5.27 -23.73
N GLU A 335 16.68 5.56 -23.49
CA GLU A 335 15.58 4.91 -24.21
C GLU A 335 15.58 5.26 -25.70
N ASP A 336 15.81 6.55 -26.05
CA ASP A 336 15.90 6.97 -27.45
C ASP A 336 17.11 6.37 -28.16
N ALA A 337 18.23 6.17 -27.46
CA ALA A 337 19.39 5.46 -28.01
C ALA A 337 19.04 3.99 -28.30
N TRP A 338 18.33 3.33 -27.38
CA TRP A 338 17.87 1.96 -27.54
C TRP A 338 16.92 1.79 -28.76
N PHE A 339 15.99 2.73 -28.98
CA PHE A 339 15.11 2.70 -30.15
C PHE A 339 15.81 2.87 -31.50
N ARG A 340 17.03 3.43 -31.51
CA ARG A 340 17.84 3.61 -32.71
C ARG A 340 18.77 2.42 -33.02
N ALA A 341 19.05 1.58 -32.03
CA ALA A 341 19.90 0.39 -32.15
C ALA A 341 19.17 -0.79 -32.77
#